data_c5da0f4223e129982e0c7084bb0f8808
#
_entry.id   c5da0f4223e129982e0c7084bb0f8808
#
_cell.length_a   1.000
_cell.length_b   1.000
_cell.length_c   1.000
_cell.angle_alpha   90.00
_cell.angle_beta   90.00
_cell.angle_gamma   90.00
#
_symmetry.space_group_name_H-M   'P 1'
#
loop_
_entity.id
_entity.type
_entity.pdbx_description
1 polymer ?
#
loop_
_entity_poly.entity_id
_entity_poly.type
_entity_poly.pdbx_seq_one_letter_code
_entity_poly.pdbx_strand_id
1 'polypeptide(L)'
;MWAWCLMPNHVHLIVVPADTDGLRRALAGVHRRYAGIIHARRRRTGHFWQGRFGAVAMDEAHLAAALRDVSLNPARARLVVRAPDWRWSSTRAHLTGKDDGITGRAPIRERFPGFAQLLAAQPDADAFARLRAAESIGRPLGDDRFLARIERATKRRLTPRKRGPKPRTEADANDEGQLSVLSP
;
A
#
# COMPACT_ATOMS: atom_id res chain seq x y z
N MET A 1 -13.19 2.06 8.28
CA MET A 1 -12.34 1.11 7.53
C MET A 1 -13.21 0.34 6.56
N TRP A 2 -12.81 0.23 5.29
CA TRP A 2 -13.61 -0.42 4.26
C TRP A 2 -13.27 -1.89 4.04
N ALA A 3 -11.99 -2.23 4.10
CA ALA A 3 -11.54 -3.62 4.09
C ALA A 3 -10.22 -3.77 4.87
N TRP A 4 -9.96 -4.98 5.32
CA TRP A 4 -8.75 -5.31 6.05
C TRP A 4 -8.41 -6.80 5.93
N CYS A 5 -7.12 -7.08 6.05
CA CYS A 5 -6.60 -8.43 6.15
C CYS A 5 -5.32 -8.43 6.99
N LEU A 6 -5.31 -9.21 8.06
CA LEU A 6 -4.13 -9.43 8.88
C LEU A 6 -3.41 -10.67 8.36
N MET A 7 -2.23 -10.47 7.82
CA MET A 7 -1.32 -11.54 7.41
C MET A 7 -0.33 -11.85 8.55
N PRO A 8 0.36 -12.99 8.53
CA PRO A 8 1.26 -13.38 9.63
C PRO A 8 2.36 -12.35 9.96
N ASN A 9 2.80 -11.55 9.00
CA ASN A 9 3.91 -10.61 9.13
C ASN A 9 3.62 -9.19 8.65
N HIS A 10 2.43 -8.93 8.10
CA HIS A 10 2.01 -7.61 7.64
C HIS A 10 0.49 -7.46 7.66
N VAL A 11 0.01 -6.27 7.39
CA VAL A 11 -1.43 -5.97 7.33
C VAL A 11 -1.75 -5.20 6.07
N HIS A 12 -2.92 -5.48 5.50
CA HIS A 12 -3.51 -4.71 4.41
C HIS A 12 -4.76 -4.01 4.92
N LEU A 13 -4.88 -2.73 4.63
CA LEU A 13 -6.02 -1.91 5.03
C LEU A 13 -6.50 -1.07 3.85
N ILE A 14 -7.81 -1.04 3.61
CA ILE A 14 -8.46 -0.05 2.75
C ILE A 14 -9.24 0.87 3.67
N VAL A 15 -8.81 2.13 3.73
CA VAL A 15 -9.35 3.11 4.67
C VAL A 15 -9.60 4.45 4.01
N VAL A 16 -10.57 5.17 4.51
CA VAL A 16 -10.77 6.58 4.25
C VAL A 16 -10.50 7.32 5.56
N PRO A 17 -9.40 8.07 5.65
CA PRO A 17 -9.10 8.84 6.84
C PRO A 17 -10.08 10.01 6.98
N ALA A 18 -10.41 10.39 8.22
CA ALA A 18 -11.27 11.54 8.49
C ALA A 18 -10.58 12.88 8.21
N ASP A 19 -9.26 12.90 8.34
CA ASP A 19 -8.42 14.08 8.11
C ASP A 19 -7.02 13.70 7.65
N THR A 20 -6.19 14.70 7.33
CA THR A 20 -4.83 14.54 6.78
C THR A 20 -3.87 13.80 7.72
N ASP A 21 -4.13 13.78 9.02
CA ASP A 21 -3.30 13.14 10.04
C ASP A 21 -3.88 11.82 10.56
N GLY A 22 -5.07 11.47 10.12
CA GLY A 22 -5.84 10.33 10.65
C GLY A 22 -5.10 9.00 10.57
N LEU A 23 -4.43 8.70 9.45
CA LEU A 23 -3.63 7.47 9.30
C LEU A 23 -2.47 7.43 10.28
N ARG A 24 -1.73 8.52 10.41
CA ARG A 24 -0.59 8.59 11.34
C ARG A 24 -1.05 8.38 12.78
N ARG A 25 -2.12 9.07 13.20
CA ARG A 25 -2.65 8.95 14.57
C ARG A 25 -3.12 7.53 14.87
N ALA A 26 -3.85 6.92 13.95
CA ALA A 26 -4.36 5.56 14.12
C ALA A 26 -3.23 4.52 14.21
N LEU A 27 -2.29 4.56 13.28
CA LEU A 27 -1.27 3.52 13.15
C LEU A 27 -0.11 3.69 14.14
N ALA A 28 0.34 4.91 14.43
CA ALA A 28 1.49 5.14 15.31
C ALA A 28 1.28 4.57 16.71
N GLY A 29 0.09 4.77 17.28
CA GLY A 29 -0.27 4.22 18.60
C GLY A 29 -0.30 2.70 18.62
N VAL A 30 -0.95 2.10 17.62
CA VAL A 30 -1.06 0.65 17.46
C VAL A 30 0.31 0.02 17.26
N HIS A 31 1.13 0.55 16.35
CA HIS A 31 2.47 0.03 16.05
C HIS A 31 3.37 0.03 17.28
N ARG A 32 3.40 1.13 18.03
CA ARG A 32 4.20 1.24 19.25
C ARG A 32 3.75 0.23 20.31
N ARG A 33 2.44 0.16 20.56
CA ARG A 33 1.86 -0.75 21.55
C ARG A 33 2.10 -2.21 21.20
N TYR A 34 1.87 -2.57 19.95
CA TYR A 34 2.07 -3.94 19.48
C TYR A 34 3.54 -4.35 19.56
N ALA A 35 4.47 -3.51 19.08
CA ALA A 35 5.90 -3.76 19.19
C ALA A 35 6.33 -3.95 20.65
N GLY A 36 5.87 -3.09 21.57
CA GLY A 36 6.16 -3.21 23.00
C GLY A 36 5.69 -4.54 23.60
N ILE A 37 4.45 -4.97 23.27
CA ILE A 37 3.90 -6.25 23.74
C ILE A 37 4.74 -7.43 23.23
N ILE A 38 5.10 -7.43 21.94
CA ILE A 38 5.87 -8.54 21.37
C ILE A 38 7.32 -8.55 21.89
N HIS A 39 7.94 -7.38 22.03
CA HIS A 39 9.28 -7.29 22.63
C HIS A 39 9.31 -7.80 24.05
N ALA A 40 8.34 -7.40 24.89
CA ALA A 40 8.22 -7.90 26.24
C ALA A 40 8.05 -9.43 26.29
N ARG A 41 7.16 -9.99 25.45
CA ARG A 41 6.94 -11.43 25.38
C ARG A 41 8.17 -12.21 24.92
N ARG A 42 8.92 -11.65 23.96
CA ARG A 42 10.09 -12.30 23.36
C ARG A 42 11.41 -11.94 24.05
N ARG A 43 11.37 -11.10 25.06
CA ARG A 43 12.56 -10.56 25.76
C ARG A 43 13.59 -10.01 24.77
N ARG A 44 13.11 -9.19 23.80
CA ARG A 44 13.91 -8.58 22.74
C ARG A 44 13.78 -7.07 22.78
N THR A 45 14.79 -6.37 22.23
CA THR A 45 14.80 -4.93 21.98
C THR A 45 15.18 -4.66 20.53
N GLY A 46 15.12 -3.41 20.10
CA GLY A 46 15.53 -2.98 18.78
C GLY A 46 14.36 -2.78 17.80
N HIS A 47 14.66 -2.82 16.51
CA HIS A 47 13.68 -2.62 15.45
C HIS A 47 12.70 -3.78 15.37
N PHE A 48 11.38 -3.45 15.39
CA PHE A 48 10.31 -4.42 15.21
C PHE A 48 9.69 -4.33 13.82
N TRP A 49 9.41 -3.13 13.37
CA TRP A 49 8.80 -2.87 12.06
C TRP A 49 9.88 -2.62 11.02
N GLN A 50 9.62 -3.06 9.79
CA GLN A 50 10.50 -2.79 8.64
C GLN A 50 10.69 -1.27 8.40
N GLY A 51 9.68 -0.48 8.76
CA GLY A 51 9.68 0.96 8.63
C GLY A 51 8.33 1.56 9.01
N ARG A 52 8.07 2.77 8.53
CA ARG A 52 6.72 3.33 8.59
C ARG A 52 5.80 2.57 7.65
N PHE A 53 4.48 2.66 7.87
CA PHE A 53 3.51 2.08 6.96
C PHE A 53 3.63 2.68 5.54
N GLY A 54 3.50 1.82 4.53
CA GLY A 54 3.24 2.26 3.16
C GLY A 54 1.78 2.67 3.00
N ALA A 55 1.51 3.69 2.21
CA ALA A 55 0.14 4.09 1.87
C ALA A 55 0.09 4.60 0.44
N VAL A 56 -0.95 4.20 -0.28
CA VAL A 56 -1.24 4.61 -1.65
C VAL A 56 -2.64 5.19 -1.69
N ALA A 57 -2.78 6.44 -2.12
CA ALA A 57 -4.07 6.99 -2.47
C ALA A 57 -4.48 6.42 -3.83
N MET A 58 -5.72 5.96 -3.97
CA MET A 58 -6.23 5.38 -5.20
C MET A 58 -7.58 5.99 -5.58
N ASP A 59 -7.88 5.97 -6.87
CA ASP A 59 -9.19 6.30 -7.39
C ASP A 59 -10.16 5.10 -7.34
N GLU A 60 -11.39 5.33 -7.79
CA GLU A 60 -12.46 4.32 -7.79
C GLU A 60 -12.16 3.13 -8.72
N ALA A 61 -11.47 3.38 -9.85
CA ALA A 61 -11.14 2.32 -10.81
C ALA A 61 -10.15 1.31 -10.23
N HIS A 62 -9.25 1.76 -9.35
CA HIS A 62 -8.25 0.88 -8.72
C HIS A 62 -8.75 0.23 -7.42
N LEU A 63 -9.88 0.71 -6.87
CA LEU A 63 -10.48 0.16 -5.65
C LEU A 63 -10.88 -1.31 -5.81
N ALA A 64 -11.43 -1.70 -6.96
CA ALA A 64 -11.80 -3.09 -7.25
C ALA A 64 -10.58 -4.02 -7.17
N ALA A 65 -9.47 -3.63 -7.80
CA ALA A 65 -8.22 -4.40 -7.75
C ALA A 65 -7.68 -4.49 -6.32
N ALA A 66 -7.69 -3.38 -5.57
CA ALA A 66 -7.25 -3.36 -4.18
C ALA A 66 -8.12 -4.24 -3.26
N LEU A 67 -9.44 -4.21 -3.42
CA LEU A 67 -10.36 -5.08 -2.67
C LEU A 67 -10.09 -6.55 -2.95
N ARG A 68 -9.86 -6.91 -4.20
CA ARG A 68 -9.49 -8.28 -4.59
C ARG A 68 -8.14 -8.66 -3.99
N ASP A 69 -7.16 -7.77 -4.07
CA ASP A 69 -5.82 -8.01 -3.50
C ASP A 69 -5.92 -8.31 -2.01
N VAL A 70 -6.53 -7.44 -1.24
CA VAL A 70 -6.70 -7.58 0.21
C VAL A 70 -7.48 -8.85 0.57
N SER A 71 -8.57 -9.13 -0.16
CA SER A 71 -9.46 -10.26 0.15
C SER A 71 -8.86 -11.62 -0.21
N LEU A 72 -8.15 -11.71 -1.33
CA LEU A 72 -7.62 -12.97 -1.85
C LEU A 72 -6.19 -13.27 -1.35
N ASN A 73 -5.56 -12.33 -0.68
CA ASN A 73 -4.16 -12.43 -0.23
C ASN A 73 -3.88 -13.72 0.57
N PRO A 74 -4.70 -14.10 1.58
CA PRO A 74 -4.48 -15.33 2.34
C PRO A 74 -4.54 -16.61 1.50
N ALA A 75 -5.46 -16.66 0.52
CA ALA A 75 -5.57 -17.80 -0.38
C ALA A 75 -4.38 -17.86 -1.35
N ARG A 76 -3.95 -16.72 -1.90
CA ARG A 76 -2.74 -16.65 -2.74
C ARG A 76 -1.46 -17.00 -1.97
N ALA A 77 -1.40 -16.63 -0.70
CA ALA A 77 -0.31 -17.03 0.19
C ALA A 77 -0.42 -18.49 0.68
N ARG A 78 -1.43 -19.25 0.21
CA ARG A 78 -1.69 -20.65 0.58
C ARG A 78 -1.88 -20.87 2.09
N LEU A 79 -2.35 -19.85 2.80
CA LEU A 79 -2.69 -19.96 4.22
C LEU A 79 -4.05 -20.62 4.44
N VAL A 80 -4.94 -20.49 3.46
CA VAL A 80 -6.25 -21.13 3.38
C VAL A 80 -6.56 -21.51 1.93
N VAL A 81 -7.46 -22.45 1.73
CA VAL A 81 -7.95 -22.84 0.39
C VAL A 81 -8.87 -21.76 -0.17
N ARG A 82 -9.78 -21.23 0.64
CA ARG A 82 -10.76 -20.23 0.25
C ARG A 82 -10.60 -18.96 1.07
N ALA A 83 -10.64 -17.81 0.43
CA ALA A 83 -10.47 -16.51 1.10
C ALA A 83 -11.42 -16.27 2.30
N PRO A 84 -12.71 -16.65 2.27
CA PRO A 84 -13.60 -16.48 3.43
C PRO A 84 -13.25 -17.35 4.64
N ASP A 85 -12.41 -18.36 4.48
CA ASP A 85 -11.97 -19.23 5.57
C ASP A 85 -10.86 -18.57 6.43
N TRP A 86 -10.26 -17.49 5.93
CA TRP A 86 -9.32 -16.68 6.70
C TRP A 86 -10.05 -15.75 7.67
N ARG A 87 -10.12 -16.16 8.93
CA ARG A 87 -10.86 -15.43 9.98
C ARG A 87 -10.34 -14.01 10.25
N TRP A 88 -9.13 -13.71 9.86
CA TRP A 88 -8.45 -12.45 10.11
C TRP A 88 -8.56 -11.48 8.93
N SER A 89 -9.73 -11.42 8.31
CA SER A 89 -10.03 -10.47 7.23
C SER A 89 -11.50 -10.08 7.20
N SER A 90 -11.78 -8.95 6.57
CA SER A 90 -13.14 -8.45 6.31
C SER A 90 -13.88 -9.22 5.20
N THR A 91 -13.23 -10.14 4.50
CA THR A 91 -13.79 -10.85 3.33
C THR A 91 -15.10 -11.53 3.66
N ARG A 92 -15.18 -12.21 4.82
CA ARG A 92 -16.40 -12.89 5.26
C ARG A 92 -17.53 -11.91 5.56
N ALA A 93 -17.23 -10.76 6.17
CA ALA A 93 -18.22 -9.72 6.46
C ALA A 93 -18.85 -9.16 5.18
N HIS A 94 -18.04 -8.93 4.13
CA HIS A 94 -18.54 -8.50 2.83
C HIS A 94 -19.38 -9.56 2.12
N LEU A 95 -18.98 -10.84 2.17
CA LEU A 95 -19.68 -11.94 1.50
C LEU A 95 -21.01 -12.29 2.19
N THR A 96 -21.04 -12.27 3.52
CA THR A 96 -22.23 -12.72 4.28
C THR A 96 -23.14 -11.58 4.73
N GLY A 97 -22.67 -10.34 4.64
CA GLY A 97 -23.37 -9.18 5.19
C GLY A 97 -23.40 -9.12 6.74
N LYS A 98 -22.74 -10.07 7.44
CA LYS A 98 -22.66 -10.05 8.91
C LYS A 98 -21.69 -8.99 9.39
N ASP A 99 -22.06 -8.31 10.45
CA ASP A 99 -21.20 -7.30 11.08
C ASP A 99 -20.05 -7.98 11.83
N ASP A 100 -18.83 -7.45 11.62
CA ASP A 100 -17.62 -7.87 12.34
C ASP A 100 -17.16 -6.83 13.37
N GLY A 101 -17.95 -5.77 13.57
CA GLY A 101 -17.64 -4.67 14.50
C GLY A 101 -16.53 -3.71 14.02
N ILE A 102 -15.95 -3.93 12.85
CA ILE A 102 -14.77 -3.18 12.36
C ILE A 102 -15.03 -2.61 10.96
N THR A 103 -15.68 -3.39 10.08
CA THR A 103 -15.81 -3.08 8.66
C THR A 103 -17.00 -2.18 8.36
N GLY A 104 -16.73 -0.98 7.84
CA GLY A 104 -17.77 -0.14 7.23
C GLY A 104 -18.17 -0.70 5.86
N ARG A 105 -19.17 -1.59 5.85
CA ARG A 105 -19.57 -2.36 4.66
C ARG A 105 -20.36 -1.56 3.62
N ALA A 106 -21.15 -0.57 4.06
CA ALA A 106 -22.06 0.18 3.19
C ALA A 106 -21.37 0.75 1.94
N PRO A 107 -20.24 1.48 2.03
CA PRO A 107 -19.59 2.05 0.86
C PRO A 107 -19.14 1.00 -0.16
N ILE A 108 -18.73 -0.19 0.30
CA ILE A 108 -18.30 -1.27 -0.59
C ILE A 108 -19.50 -1.99 -1.20
N ARG A 109 -20.56 -2.22 -0.44
CA ARG A 109 -21.80 -2.83 -0.95
C ARG A 109 -22.47 -1.96 -2.02
N GLU A 110 -22.47 -0.65 -1.84
CA GLU A 110 -23.02 0.29 -2.83
C GLU A 110 -22.25 0.27 -4.16
N ARG A 111 -20.92 0.20 -4.11
CA ARG A 111 -20.04 0.17 -5.28
C ARG A 111 -19.96 -1.20 -5.95
N PHE A 112 -19.99 -2.24 -5.14
CA PHE A 112 -19.79 -3.63 -5.56
C PHE A 112 -20.88 -4.52 -4.95
N PRO A 113 -22.14 -4.40 -5.41
CA PRO A 113 -23.26 -5.21 -4.89
C PRO A 113 -23.02 -6.70 -5.09
N GLY A 114 -22.26 -7.07 -6.15
CA GLY A 114 -21.84 -8.43 -6.43
C GLY A 114 -20.43 -8.73 -5.90
N PHE A 115 -20.18 -8.59 -4.60
CA PHE A 115 -18.83 -8.79 -4.05
C PHE A 115 -18.25 -10.20 -4.33
N ALA A 116 -19.08 -11.24 -4.32
CA ALA A 116 -18.67 -12.59 -4.67
C ALA A 116 -18.19 -12.68 -6.13
N GLN A 117 -18.94 -12.07 -7.05
CA GLN A 117 -18.58 -11.98 -8.47
C GLN A 117 -17.29 -11.17 -8.68
N LEU A 118 -17.13 -10.07 -7.91
CA LEU A 118 -15.87 -9.29 -7.91
C LEU A 118 -14.69 -10.20 -7.56
N LEU A 119 -14.79 -11.03 -6.54
CA LEU A 119 -13.69 -11.93 -6.16
C LEU A 119 -13.45 -13.04 -7.19
N ALA A 120 -14.51 -13.56 -7.81
CA ALA A 120 -14.44 -14.63 -8.81
C ALA A 120 -13.98 -14.18 -10.20
N ALA A 121 -14.03 -12.88 -10.50
CA ALA A 121 -13.64 -12.34 -11.79
C ALA A 121 -12.17 -12.67 -12.13
N GLN A 122 -11.83 -12.73 -13.42
CA GLN A 122 -10.45 -12.92 -13.86
C GLN A 122 -9.53 -11.82 -13.29
N PRO A 123 -8.32 -12.17 -12.86
CA PRO A 123 -7.36 -11.19 -12.40
C PRO A 123 -6.99 -10.21 -13.52
N ASP A 124 -7.12 -8.91 -13.29
CA ASP A 124 -6.46 -7.91 -14.10
C ASP A 124 -4.99 -7.83 -13.64
N ALA A 125 -4.11 -8.55 -14.35
CA ALA A 125 -2.70 -8.64 -14.01
C ALA A 125 -2.00 -7.27 -14.04
N ASP A 126 -2.41 -6.39 -14.97
CA ASP A 126 -1.82 -5.07 -15.13
C ASP A 126 -2.25 -4.13 -13.99
N ALA A 127 -3.54 -4.13 -13.62
CA ALA A 127 -4.01 -3.36 -12.46
C ALA A 127 -3.30 -3.82 -11.18
N PHE A 128 -3.08 -5.11 -11.05
CA PHE A 128 -2.39 -5.70 -9.92
C PHE A 128 -0.90 -5.33 -9.86
N ALA A 129 -0.22 -5.37 -11.01
CA ALA A 129 1.18 -4.96 -11.12
C ALA A 129 1.35 -3.47 -10.80
N ARG A 130 0.43 -2.61 -11.30
CA ARG A 130 0.41 -1.18 -10.98
C ARG A 130 0.20 -0.92 -9.48
N LEU A 131 -0.73 -1.64 -8.84
CA LEU A 131 -0.98 -1.51 -7.41
C LEU A 131 0.29 -1.83 -6.58
N ARG A 132 0.94 -2.96 -6.87
CA ARG A 132 2.19 -3.35 -6.19
C ARG A 132 3.34 -2.36 -6.43
N ALA A 133 3.48 -1.87 -7.65
CA ALA A 133 4.47 -0.86 -7.96
C ALA A 133 4.21 0.44 -7.19
N ALA A 134 2.94 0.86 -7.08
CA ALA A 134 2.55 2.04 -6.32
C ALA A 134 2.81 1.89 -4.82
N GLU A 135 2.55 0.70 -4.24
CA GLU A 135 2.83 0.40 -2.82
C GLU A 135 4.32 0.59 -2.47
N SER A 136 5.22 0.12 -3.34
CA SER A 136 6.67 0.22 -3.10
C SER A 136 7.19 1.66 -3.16
N ILE A 137 6.52 2.54 -3.92
CA ILE A 137 6.96 3.92 -4.16
C ILE A 137 6.12 4.93 -3.34
N GLY A 138 4.94 4.53 -2.84
CA GLY A 138 4.01 5.40 -2.12
C GLY A 138 3.40 6.50 -3.00
N ARG A 139 3.25 6.26 -4.31
CA ARG A 139 2.65 7.22 -5.24
C ARG A 139 1.16 6.96 -5.40
N PRO A 140 0.34 8.02 -5.51
CA PRO A 140 -1.07 7.88 -5.85
C PRO A 140 -1.28 7.13 -7.16
N LEU A 141 -2.34 6.32 -7.22
CA LEU A 141 -2.72 5.50 -8.35
C LEU A 141 -4.12 5.89 -8.82
N GLY A 142 -4.22 6.38 -10.04
CA GLY A 142 -5.49 6.86 -10.60
C GLY A 142 -5.32 7.48 -11.98
N ASP A 143 -6.44 7.95 -12.53
CA ASP A 143 -6.46 8.69 -13.78
C ASP A 143 -5.84 10.10 -13.64
N ASP A 144 -5.62 10.76 -14.78
CA ASP A 144 -5.01 12.09 -14.81
C ASP A 144 -5.81 13.14 -14.03
N ARG A 145 -7.15 13.01 -13.99
CA ARG A 145 -8.03 13.93 -13.23
C ARG A 145 -7.84 13.72 -11.73
N PHE A 146 -7.75 12.47 -11.30
CA PHE A 146 -7.47 12.14 -9.90
C PHE A 146 -6.09 12.64 -9.48
N LEU A 147 -5.06 12.37 -10.28
CA LEU A 147 -3.69 12.79 -10.00
C LEU A 147 -3.59 14.33 -9.93
N ALA A 148 -4.18 15.05 -10.88
CA ALA A 148 -4.22 16.51 -10.86
C ALA A 148 -4.96 17.07 -9.63
N ARG A 149 -6.02 16.39 -9.16
CA ARG A 149 -6.72 16.75 -7.92
C ARG A 149 -5.82 16.59 -6.70
N ILE A 150 -5.09 15.46 -6.61
CA ILE A 150 -4.16 15.21 -5.51
C ILE A 150 -2.99 16.20 -5.54
N GLU A 151 -2.42 16.49 -6.71
CA GLU A 151 -1.36 17.51 -6.85
C GLU A 151 -1.80 18.87 -6.33
N ARG A 152 -3.01 19.32 -6.72
CA ARG A 152 -3.59 20.58 -6.24
C ARG A 152 -3.82 20.60 -4.73
N ALA A 153 -4.40 19.52 -4.19
CA ALA A 153 -4.70 19.40 -2.77
C ALA A 153 -3.44 19.35 -1.90
N THR A 154 -2.38 18.68 -2.38
CA THR A 154 -1.14 18.46 -1.61
C THR A 154 -0.05 19.48 -1.94
N LYS A 155 -0.21 20.28 -3.01
CA LYS A 155 0.81 21.17 -3.57
C LYS A 155 2.12 20.43 -3.91
N ARG A 156 2.04 19.14 -4.25
CA ARG A 156 3.18 18.29 -4.56
C ARG A 156 3.06 17.75 -5.98
N ARG A 157 4.13 17.80 -6.75
CA ARG A 157 4.20 17.15 -8.07
C ARG A 157 4.28 15.64 -7.89
N LEU A 158 3.38 14.92 -8.53
CA LEU A 158 3.30 13.46 -8.51
C LEU A 158 4.00 12.82 -9.73
N THR A 159 4.11 13.56 -10.83
CA THR A 159 4.83 13.11 -12.03
C THR A 159 6.33 12.93 -11.74
N PRO A 160 6.94 11.79 -12.16
CA PRO A 160 8.38 11.62 -12.04
C PRO A 160 9.13 12.74 -12.77
N ARG A 161 10.07 13.36 -12.12
CA ARG A 161 11.04 14.20 -12.84
C ARG A 161 11.89 13.31 -13.73
N LYS A 162 12.17 13.76 -14.98
CA LYS A 162 13.25 13.19 -15.78
C LYS A 162 14.52 13.20 -14.94
N ARG A 163 15.20 12.07 -14.81
CA ARG A 163 16.52 12.06 -14.14
C ARG A 163 17.41 13.06 -14.86
N GLY A 164 17.87 14.08 -14.17
CA GLY A 164 18.92 14.96 -14.65
C GLY A 164 20.24 14.19 -14.77
N PRO A 165 21.24 14.75 -15.49
CA PRO A 165 22.59 14.21 -15.46
C PRO A 165 23.04 14.02 -14.01
N LYS A 166 23.75 12.93 -13.73
CA LYS A 166 24.40 12.78 -12.42
C LYS A 166 25.25 14.03 -12.16
N PRO A 167 25.23 14.61 -10.95
CA PRO A 167 26.24 15.62 -10.61
C PRO A 167 27.60 15.02 -10.89
N ARG A 168 28.43 15.72 -11.66
CA ARG A 168 29.86 15.36 -11.82
C ARG A 168 30.46 15.35 -10.42
N THR A 169 31.03 14.25 -10.00
CA THR A 169 31.82 14.19 -8.77
C THR A 169 33.20 14.81 -9.05
N GLU A 170 33.80 15.40 -8.04
CA GLU A 170 35.18 16.00 -8.19
C GLU A 170 36.21 14.99 -8.68
N ALA A 171 35.96 13.67 -8.52
CA ALA A 171 36.74 12.60 -9.10
C ALA A 171 36.68 12.55 -10.64
N ASP A 172 35.52 12.88 -11.25
CA ASP A 172 35.39 12.92 -12.71
C ASP A 172 36.07 14.12 -13.36
N ALA A 173 36.36 15.18 -12.56
CA ALA A 173 37.06 16.38 -13.01
C ALA A 173 38.61 16.19 -12.99
N ASN A 174 39.12 15.28 -12.17
CA ASN A 174 40.56 15.00 -12.09
C ASN A 174 41.06 14.02 -13.16
N ASP A 175 40.19 13.22 -13.76
CA ASP A 175 40.61 12.25 -14.77
C ASP A 175 40.86 12.90 -16.15
N GLU A 176 40.22 14.02 -16.47
CA GLU A 176 40.51 14.80 -17.69
C GLU A 176 41.81 15.63 -17.57
N GLY A 177 42.27 15.89 -16.35
CA GLY A 177 43.52 16.64 -16.10
C GLY A 177 44.81 15.78 -16.23
N GLN A 178 44.70 14.46 -16.16
CA GLN A 178 45.89 13.56 -16.21
C GLN A 178 46.24 13.08 -17.62
N LEU A 179 45.35 13.26 -18.60
CA LEU A 179 45.61 12.83 -20.00
C LEU A 179 46.31 13.87 -20.88
N SER A 180 46.57 15.07 -20.35
CA SER A 180 47.22 16.15 -21.12
C SER A 180 48.74 16.34 -20.83
N VAL A 181 49.38 15.47 -20.05
CA VAL A 181 50.80 15.61 -19.66
C VAL A 181 51.71 14.52 -20.24
N LEU A 182 51.20 13.64 -21.12
CA LEU A 182 52.03 12.63 -21.79
C LEU A 182 51.90 12.73 -23.31
N SER A 183 52.62 13.71 -23.89
CA SER A 183 53.09 13.64 -25.29
C SER A 183 54.44 14.30 -25.39
N PRO A 184 55.40 13.67 -26.04
CA PRO A 184 56.80 14.02 -26.10
C PRO A 184 57.10 15.31 -26.86
#